data_5e5d874768c26c4e2647b8b32db81262
#
_entry.id   5e5d874768c26c4e2647b8b32db81262
#
_cell.length_a   1.000
_cell.length_b   1.000
_cell.length_c   1.000
_cell.angle_alpha   90.00
_cell.angle_beta   90.00
_cell.angle_gamma   90.00
#
_symmetry.space_group_name_H-M   'P 1'
#
loop_
_entity.id
_entity.type
_entity.pdbx_description
1 polymer ?
#
loop_
_entity_poly.entity_id
_entity_poly.type
_entity_poly.pdbx_seq_one_letter_code
_entity_poly.pdbx_strand_id
1 'polypeptide(L)'
;MNYKTSLIEIPKALIQKNNIEQIKKLSALKKAKNHILSGELVAFPTETVYGLGADATNGKAVKKIFKAKGRPQDNPLIAHIANLDQFERVVDTKIDNDLEKIINTFWPGPLTVILPKSNLISKITTANLDTVGVRMPSHPVALSLIEITDRPLAAPSANTSGLPSPTRAEHVLDDLKGKIPLILGGGACKVGVESTIIKVEKEKIIILRPGGISREELAKISERKIVRKNNSKNNKPLAPGMKYKHYSPETKVFLYTGKKEKLHRYLKNNENKKLALVFTSETIDELKKRNEFVKNKNIKIIDIGSKTDLKSIANKLFYILRELDKSENEIIIVEKIPERGIGEAVMNRLYKAASEKL
;
A
#
# COMPACT_ATOMS: atom_id res chain seq x y z
N MET A 1 25.22 -1.94 -0.63
CA MET A 1 24.94 -0.85 -1.60
C MET A 1 25.02 0.43 -0.82
N ASN A 2 25.87 1.34 -1.23
CA ASN A 2 26.04 2.62 -0.54
C ASN A 2 25.74 3.74 -1.54
N TYR A 3 24.45 4.11 -1.66
CA TYR A 3 24.03 5.15 -2.61
C TYR A 3 23.97 6.52 -1.92
N LYS A 4 24.31 7.57 -2.65
CA LYS A 4 23.84 8.91 -2.32
C LYS A 4 22.40 9.02 -2.83
N THR A 5 21.43 8.75 -1.96
CA THR A 5 20.01 8.82 -2.32
C THR A 5 19.60 10.26 -2.64
N SER A 6 19.06 10.48 -3.83
CA SER A 6 18.50 11.78 -4.26
C SER A 6 16.98 11.72 -4.14
N LEU A 7 16.36 12.73 -3.50
CA LEU A 7 14.93 13.00 -3.57
C LEU A 7 14.73 14.16 -4.54
N ILE A 8 13.91 13.95 -5.58
CA ILE A 8 13.58 14.98 -6.58
C ILE A 8 12.07 15.15 -6.62
N GLU A 9 11.59 16.33 -6.23
CA GLU A 9 10.18 16.68 -6.26
C GLU A 9 9.70 16.96 -7.69
N ILE A 10 8.59 16.37 -8.08
CA ILE A 10 7.90 16.64 -9.34
C ILE A 10 6.95 17.82 -9.13
N PRO A 11 6.91 18.81 -10.03
CA PRO A 11 6.09 20.01 -9.88
C PRO A 11 4.61 19.65 -9.64
N LYS A 12 4.08 20.10 -8.50
CA LYS A 12 2.70 19.80 -8.06
C LYS A 12 1.66 20.19 -9.09
N ALA A 13 1.87 21.31 -9.81
CA ALA A 13 0.95 21.75 -10.86
C ALA A 13 0.81 20.74 -12.00
N LEU A 14 1.90 20.06 -12.40
CA LEU A 14 1.86 19.03 -13.44
C LEU A 14 1.11 17.78 -12.96
N ILE A 15 1.30 17.39 -11.70
CA ILE A 15 0.61 16.26 -11.09
C ILE A 15 -0.90 16.55 -11.00
N GLN A 16 -1.28 17.74 -10.53
CA GLN A 16 -2.69 18.13 -10.39
C GLN A 16 -3.42 18.21 -11.74
N LYS A 17 -2.74 18.68 -12.79
CA LYS A 17 -3.27 18.73 -14.15
C LYS A 17 -3.19 17.39 -14.89
N ASN A 18 -2.68 16.34 -14.25
CA ASN A 18 -2.44 15.02 -14.88
C ASN A 18 -1.65 15.13 -16.20
N ASN A 19 -0.67 16.03 -16.26
CA ASN A 19 0.05 16.33 -17.50
C ASN A 19 1.22 15.36 -17.74
N ILE A 20 0.88 14.13 -18.14
CA ILE A 20 1.83 13.04 -18.38
C ILE A 20 2.91 13.46 -19.39
N GLU A 21 2.53 14.12 -20.49
CA GLU A 21 3.45 14.50 -21.54
C GLU A 21 4.54 15.50 -21.08
N GLN A 22 4.19 16.46 -20.21
CA GLN A 22 5.19 17.36 -19.65
C GLN A 22 6.01 16.67 -18.55
N ILE A 23 5.39 15.82 -17.74
CA ILE A 23 6.11 15.05 -16.71
C ILE A 23 7.20 14.19 -17.38
N LYS A 24 6.91 13.48 -18.46
CA LYS A 24 7.90 12.65 -19.20
C LYS A 24 9.12 13.43 -19.65
N LYS A 25 8.97 14.72 -19.95
CA LYS A 25 10.07 15.59 -20.44
C LYS A 25 11.01 16.07 -19.32
N LEU A 26 10.62 15.96 -18.05
CA LEU A 26 11.41 16.42 -16.92
C LEU A 26 12.76 15.66 -16.81
N SER A 27 13.81 16.36 -16.45
CA SER A 27 15.13 15.76 -16.19
C SER A 27 15.09 14.68 -15.10
N ALA A 28 14.24 14.87 -14.10
CA ALA A 28 14.00 13.88 -13.04
C ALA A 28 13.50 12.53 -13.60
N LEU A 29 12.55 12.56 -14.54
CA LEU A 29 12.00 11.35 -15.17
C LEU A 29 13.04 10.70 -16.11
N LYS A 30 13.81 11.48 -16.85
CA LYS A 30 14.92 10.98 -17.68
C LYS A 30 15.98 10.29 -16.80
N LYS A 31 16.35 10.89 -15.66
CA LYS A 31 17.26 10.29 -14.69
C LYS A 31 16.69 8.99 -14.12
N ALA A 32 15.40 8.96 -13.76
CA ALA A 32 14.71 7.77 -13.27
C ALA A 32 14.70 6.65 -14.33
N LYS A 33 14.36 6.97 -15.60
CA LYS A 33 14.47 6.05 -16.73
C LYS A 33 15.84 5.39 -16.81
N ASN A 34 16.90 6.21 -16.77
CA ASN A 34 18.27 5.70 -16.86
C ASN A 34 18.60 4.74 -15.71
N HIS A 35 18.18 5.04 -14.48
CA HIS A 35 18.33 4.13 -13.36
C HIS A 35 17.61 2.80 -13.58
N ILE A 36 16.34 2.83 -14.02
CA ILE A 36 15.59 1.59 -14.28
C ILE A 36 16.26 0.76 -15.38
N LEU A 37 16.63 1.38 -16.52
CA LEU A 37 17.23 0.68 -17.64
C LEU A 37 18.64 0.14 -17.33
N SER A 38 19.38 0.77 -16.43
CA SER A 38 20.66 0.25 -15.91
C SER A 38 20.50 -0.83 -14.83
N GLY A 39 19.26 -1.25 -14.52
CA GLY A 39 18.96 -2.26 -13.51
C GLY A 39 19.09 -1.74 -12.08
N GLU A 40 18.90 -0.44 -11.86
CA GLU A 40 18.86 0.21 -10.55
C GLU A 40 17.42 0.45 -10.08
N LEU A 41 17.28 0.85 -8.82
CA LEU A 41 15.98 1.05 -8.18
C LEU A 41 15.55 2.52 -8.23
N VAL A 42 14.25 2.75 -8.39
CA VAL A 42 13.63 4.07 -8.26
C VAL A 42 12.40 3.94 -7.38
N ALA A 43 12.29 4.76 -6.34
CA ALA A 43 11.03 4.91 -5.62
C ALA A 43 10.17 5.99 -6.29
N PHE A 44 8.87 5.73 -6.42
CA PHE A 44 7.93 6.61 -7.09
C PHE A 44 6.54 6.61 -6.45
N PRO A 45 5.80 7.73 -6.53
CA PRO A 45 4.45 7.83 -5.99
C PRO A 45 3.45 7.04 -6.84
N THR A 46 2.48 6.42 -6.16
CA THR A 46 1.23 5.98 -6.78
C THR A 46 0.05 6.61 -6.04
N GLU A 47 -1.17 6.43 -6.54
CA GLU A 47 -2.37 6.88 -5.83
C GLU A 47 -2.60 6.14 -4.51
N THR A 48 -2.03 4.95 -4.36
CA THR A 48 -2.18 4.08 -3.17
C THR A 48 -1.11 4.35 -2.13
N VAL A 49 0.13 3.95 -2.42
CA VAL A 49 1.33 4.13 -1.58
C VAL A 49 2.54 4.30 -2.50
N TYR A 50 3.66 4.80 -2.00
CA TYR A 50 4.91 4.82 -2.79
C TYR A 50 5.39 3.41 -3.11
N GLY A 51 5.77 3.19 -4.37
CA GLY A 51 6.34 1.94 -4.87
C GLY A 51 7.85 2.00 -4.99
N LEU A 52 8.55 0.89 -4.73
CA LEU A 52 9.98 0.72 -5.03
C LEU A 52 10.12 -0.10 -6.31
N GLY A 53 10.46 0.56 -7.41
CA GLY A 53 10.45 -0.02 -8.74
C GLY A 53 11.78 -0.53 -9.24
N ALA A 54 11.70 -1.62 -9.98
CA ALA A 54 12.74 -2.15 -10.87
C ALA A 54 12.11 -2.74 -12.12
N ASP A 55 12.86 -2.90 -13.19
CA ASP A 55 12.42 -3.62 -14.39
C ASP A 55 11.99 -5.05 -14.02
N ALA A 56 10.70 -5.37 -14.20
CA ALA A 56 10.10 -6.68 -13.84
C ALA A 56 10.65 -7.83 -14.70
N THR A 57 11.26 -7.54 -15.84
CA THR A 57 11.87 -8.52 -16.75
C THR A 57 13.30 -8.86 -16.33
N ASN A 58 13.95 -7.97 -15.57
CA ASN A 58 15.33 -8.12 -15.13
C ASN A 58 15.41 -8.70 -13.70
N GLY A 59 15.59 -10.02 -13.59
CA GLY A 59 15.69 -10.68 -12.29
C GLY A 59 16.83 -10.18 -11.40
N LYS A 60 17.94 -9.67 -11.97
CA LYS A 60 19.05 -9.08 -11.18
C LYS A 60 18.60 -7.74 -10.55
N ALA A 61 17.88 -6.91 -11.29
CA ALA A 61 17.31 -5.67 -10.78
C ALA A 61 16.26 -5.93 -9.69
N VAL A 62 15.36 -6.91 -9.92
CA VAL A 62 14.33 -7.29 -8.94
C VAL A 62 14.95 -7.82 -7.62
N LYS A 63 16.03 -8.57 -7.67
CA LYS A 63 16.77 -9.00 -6.45
C LYS A 63 17.23 -7.80 -5.60
N LYS A 64 17.57 -6.66 -6.21
CA LYS A 64 17.93 -5.45 -5.45
C LYS A 64 16.75 -4.91 -4.62
N ILE A 65 15.49 -5.04 -5.09
CA ILE A 65 14.29 -4.68 -4.30
C ILE A 65 14.26 -5.47 -2.99
N PHE A 66 14.39 -6.79 -3.06
CA PHE A 66 14.38 -7.64 -1.87
C PHE A 66 15.50 -7.27 -0.90
N LYS A 67 16.71 -7.03 -1.42
CA LYS A 67 17.88 -6.61 -0.61
C LYS A 67 17.66 -5.26 0.06
N ALA A 68 17.22 -4.24 -0.69
CA ALA A 68 17.02 -2.88 -0.16
C ALA A 68 15.96 -2.83 0.94
N LYS A 69 14.90 -3.65 0.83
CA LYS A 69 13.79 -3.72 1.79
C LYS A 69 14.04 -4.69 2.96
N GLY A 70 15.00 -5.59 2.89
CA GLY A 70 15.08 -6.75 3.79
C GLY A 70 13.87 -7.69 3.64
N ARG A 71 13.33 -7.84 2.39
CA ARG A 71 12.12 -8.60 2.11
C ARG A 71 12.46 -10.04 1.74
N PRO A 72 11.73 -11.06 2.24
CA PRO A 72 11.85 -12.43 1.80
C PRO A 72 11.51 -12.61 0.31
N GLN A 73 12.32 -13.41 -0.42
CA GLN A 73 12.16 -13.58 -1.87
C GLN A 73 11.00 -14.51 -2.27
N ASP A 74 10.40 -15.23 -1.33
CA ASP A 74 9.22 -16.09 -1.53
C ASP A 74 7.90 -15.31 -1.60
N ASN A 75 7.94 -13.97 -1.55
CA ASN A 75 6.79 -13.09 -1.55
C ASN A 75 6.71 -12.32 -2.88
N PRO A 76 5.85 -12.73 -3.84
CA PRO A 76 5.83 -12.20 -5.20
C PRO A 76 5.59 -10.69 -5.24
N LEU A 77 5.96 -10.07 -6.36
CA LEU A 77 5.80 -8.63 -6.61
C LEU A 77 4.71 -8.40 -7.67
N ILE A 78 4.15 -7.19 -7.68
CA ILE A 78 3.17 -6.73 -8.67
C ILE A 78 3.93 -6.05 -9.81
N ALA A 79 3.61 -6.43 -11.05
CA ALA A 79 4.08 -5.75 -12.25
C ALA A 79 3.16 -4.56 -12.55
N HIS A 80 3.72 -3.36 -12.57
CA HIS A 80 3.01 -2.14 -12.91
C HIS A 80 3.21 -1.82 -14.38
N ILE A 81 2.14 -1.49 -15.07
CA ILE A 81 2.06 -1.17 -16.50
C ILE A 81 1.48 0.22 -16.72
N ALA A 82 1.68 0.80 -17.89
CA ALA A 82 1.13 2.11 -18.26
C ALA A 82 -0.02 2.06 -19.28
N ASN A 83 -0.14 0.97 -20.03
CA ASN A 83 -1.14 0.81 -21.09
C ASN A 83 -1.47 -0.68 -21.34
N LEU A 84 -2.44 -0.92 -22.21
CA LEU A 84 -2.88 -2.28 -22.54
C LEU A 84 -1.87 -3.04 -23.42
N ASP A 85 -1.07 -2.36 -24.24
CA ASP A 85 -0.01 -3.02 -25.02
C ASP A 85 1.04 -3.66 -24.08
N GLN A 86 1.39 -2.97 -22.98
CA GLN A 86 2.24 -3.55 -21.95
C GLN A 86 1.52 -4.68 -21.21
N PHE A 87 0.20 -4.59 -21.02
CA PHE A 87 -0.59 -5.68 -20.41
C PHE A 87 -0.46 -6.96 -21.23
N GLU A 88 -0.70 -6.91 -22.53
CA GLU A 88 -0.59 -8.06 -23.42
C GLU A 88 0.81 -8.71 -23.43
N ARG A 89 1.85 -7.88 -23.26
CA ARG A 89 3.24 -8.38 -23.17
C ARG A 89 3.55 -9.11 -21.86
N VAL A 90 2.87 -8.79 -20.75
CA VAL A 90 3.18 -9.35 -19.42
C VAL A 90 2.33 -10.55 -19.03
N VAL A 91 1.19 -10.78 -19.69
CA VAL A 91 0.29 -11.89 -19.43
C VAL A 91 0.30 -12.89 -20.59
N ASP A 92 0.03 -14.17 -20.27
CA ASP A 92 -0.10 -15.26 -21.24
C ASP A 92 -1.51 -15.85 -21.15
N THR A 93 -2.51 -15.01 -21.43
CA THR A 93 -3.91 -15.42 -21.42
C THR A 93 -4.78 -14.39 -22.12
N LYS A 94 -5.87 -14.87 -22.75
CA LYS A 94 -6.96 -14.01 -23.17
C LYS A 94 -7.86 -13.70 -21.96
N ILE A 95 -8.30 -12.48 -21.85
CA ILE A 95 -9.28 -12.07 -20.83
C ILE A 95 -10.69 -12.24 -21.42
N ASP A 96 -11.63 -12.59 -20.55
CA ASP A 96 -13.05 -12.64 -20.93
C ASP A 96 -13.72 -11.28 -20.73
N ASN A 97 -14.92 -11.14 -21.27
CA ASN A 97 -15.68 -9.88 -21.25
C ASN A 97 -15.93 -9.33 -19.85
N ASP A 98 -16.09 -10.19 -18.83
CA ASP A 98 -16.33 -9.73 -17.45
C ASP A 98 -15.04 -9.15 -16.84
N LEU A 99 -13.90 -9.79 -17.05
CA LEU A 99 -12.61 -9.26 -16.62
C LEU A 99 -12.25 -7.98 -17.40
N GLU A 100 -12.58 -7.92 -18.68
CA GLU A 100 -12.40 -6.71 -19.48
C GLU A 100 -13.21 -5.53 -18.93
N LYS A 101 -14.49 -5.72 -18.58
CA LYS A 101 -15.32 -4.71 -17.91
C LYS A 101 -14.70 -4.23 -16.61
N ILE A 102 -14.16 -5.14 -15.79
CA ILE A 102 -13.49 -4.83 -14.52
C ILE A 102 -12.24 -3.98 -14.77
N ILE A 103 -11.39 -4.39 -15.71
CA ILE A 103 -10.15 -3.67 -16.06
C ILE A 103 -10.49 -2.27 -16.58
N ASN A 104 -11.41 -2.15 -17.53
CA ASN A 104 -11.81 -0.86 -18.12
C ASN A 104 -12.46 0.09 -17.11
N THR A 105 -13.07 -0.46 -16.03
CA THR A 105 -13.67 0.35 -14.97
C THR A 105 -12.65 0.83 -13.94
N PHE A 106 -11.68 -0.02 -13.57
CA PHE A 106 -10.81 0.23 -12.42
C PHE A 106 -9.36 0.51 -12.78
N TRP A 107 -8.97 0.44 -14.06
CA TRP A 107 -7.67 0.89 -14.54
C TRP A 107 -7.81 2.14 -15.43
N PRO A 108 -6.89 3.10 -15.27
CA PRO A 108 -5.83 3.20 -14.26
C PRO A 108 -6.39 3.38 -12.84
N GLY A 109 -5.86 2.59 -11.86
CA GLY A 109 -6.37 2.67 -10.48
C GLY A 109 -5.86 1.61 -9.52
N PRO A 110 -6.48 1.54 -8.32
CA PRO A 110 -5.99 0.74 -7.21
C PRO A 110 -6.47 -0.73 -7.26
N LEU A 111 -6.52 -1.33 -8.45
CA LEU A 111 -6.83 -2.74 -8.67
C LEU A 111 -5.61 -3.50 -9.20
N THR A 112 -5.34 -4.67 -8.63
CA THR A 112 -4.36 -5.65 -9.11
C THR A 112 -5.08 -6.94 -9.48
N VAL A 113 -4.81 -7.49 -10.66
CA VAL A 113 -5.38 -8.76 -11.13
C VAL A 113 -4.26 -9.79 -11.21
N ILE A 114 -4.51 -11.00 -10.68
CA ILE A 114 -3.59 -12.14 -10.79
C ILE A 114 -3.93 -12.92 -12.04
N LEU A 115 -2.96 -13.05 -12.95
CA LEU A 115 -3.12 -13.71 -14.25
C LEU A 115 -1.92 -14.62 -14.55
N PRO A 116 -2.06 -15.60 -15.46
CA PRO A 116 -0.92 -16.33 -16.02
C PRO A 116 0.13 -15.38 -16.58
N LYS A 117 1.39 -15.57 -16.21
CA LYS A 117 2.48 -14.68 -16.65
C LYS A 117 3.03 -15.09 -18.00
N SER A 118 3.42 -14.14 -18.84
CA SER A 118 4.25 -14.39 -20.01
C SER A 118 5.71 -14.73 -19.64
N ASN A 119 6.47 -15.25 -20.59
CA ASN A 119 7.89 -15.54 -20.41
C ASN A 119 8.75 -14.27 -20.26
N LEU A 120 8.22 -13.10 -20.58
CA LEU A 120 8.88 -11.80 -20.39
C LEU A 120 9.15 -11.51 -18.91
N ILE A 121 8.24 -11.90 -18.03
CA ILE A 121 8.34 -11.61 -16.58
C ILE A 121 9.31 -12.56 -15.90
N SER A 122 10.29 -11.97 -15.21
CA SER A 122 11.29 -12.74 -14.46
C SER A 122 10.66 -13.66 -13.40
N LYS A 123 11.15 -14.87 -13.28
CA LYS A 123 10.76 -15.81 -12.20
C LYS A 123 10.98 -15.23 -10.80
N ILE A 124 11.95 -14.33 -10.63
CA ILE A 124 12.19 -13.64 -9.35
C ILE A 124 11.03 -12.70 -9.01
N THR A 125 10.45 -12.02 -10.01
CA THR A 125 9.29 -11.12 -9.82
C THR A 125 8.09 -11.89 -9.27
N THR A 126 7.87 -13.10 -9.73
CA THR A 126 6.71 -13.93 -9.36
C THR A 126 7.00 -14.93 -8.24
N ALA A 127 8.18 -14.89 -7.62
CA ALA A 127 8.63 -15.89 -6.62
C ALA A 127 8.46 -17.34 -7.15
N ASN A 128 8.80 -17.57 -8.43
CA ASN A 128 8.64 -18.82 -9.17
C ASN A 128 7.19 -19.30 -9.34
N LEU A 129 6.20 -18.42 -9.21
CA LEU A 129 4.82 -18.74 -9.59
C LEU A 129 4.63 -18.58 -11.11
N ASP A 130 3.67 -19.35 -11.66
CA ASP A 130 3.24 -19.24 -13.07
C ASP A 130 2.26 -18.08 -13.29
N THR A 131 1.97 -17.31 -12.25
CA THR A 131 1.08 -16.16 -12.30
C THR A 131 1.80 -14.88 -11.87
N VAL A 132 1.33 -13.74 -12.36
CA VAL A 132 1.79 -12.40 -12.02
C VAL A 132 0.60 -11.53 -11.61
N GLY A 133 0.80 -10.70 -10.59
CA GLY A 133 -0.12 -9.61 -10.29
C GLY A 133 0.18 -8.42 -11.21
N VAL A 134 -0.82 -7.96 -11.96
CA VAL A 134 -0.69 -6.82 -12.89
C VAL A 134 -1.57 -5.66 -12.41
N ARG A 135 -1.05 -4.45 -12.50
CA ARG A 135 -1.76 -3.22 -12.14
C ARG A 135 -1.35 -2.06 -13.04
N MET A 136 -2.32 -1.23 -13.41
CA MET A 136 -2.08 0.07 -14.04
C MET A 136 -2.37 1.17 -12.99
N PRO A 137 -1.36 1.82 -12.39
CA PRO A 137 -1.58 2.86 -11.37
C PRO A 137 -2.18 4.12 -12.01
N SER A 138 -2.92 4.94 -11.24
CA SER A 138 -3.50 6.18 -11.77
C SER A 138 -2.67 7.44 -11.51
N HIS A 139 -1.54 7.33 -10.81
CA HIS A 139 -0.70 8.49 -10.51
C HIS A 139 0.14 8.90 -11.73
N PRO A 140 0.10 10.18 -12.18
CA PRO A 140 0.75 10.59 -13.43
C PRO A 140 2.26 10.39 -13.45
N VAL A 141 2.94 10.51 -12.32
CA VAL A 141 4.39 10.25 -12.22
C VAL A 141 4.70 8.76 -12.44
N ALA A 142 3.87 7.86 -11.89
CA ALA A 142 4.02 6.42 -12.09
C ALA A 142 3.80 6.04 -13.56
N LEU A 143 2.69 6.50 -14.15
CA LEU A 143 2.38 6.26 -15.56
C LEU A 143 3.50 6.80 -16.47
N SER A 144 3.92 8.06 -16.25
CA SER A 144 5.02 8.67 -17.03
C SER A 144 6.30 7.85 -16.95
N LEU A 145 6.69 7.38 -15.74
CA LEU A 145 7.92 6.61 -15.58
C LEU A 145 7.83 5.26 -16.30
N ILE A 146 6.73 4.52 -16.14
CA ILE A 146 6.51 3.22 -16.76
C ILE A 146 6.48 3.37 -18.29
N GLU A 147 5.82 4.40 -18.79
CA GLU A 147 5.69 4.66 -20.22
C GLU A 147 7.04 5.01 -20.86
N ILE A 148 7.80 5.96 -20.29
CA ILE A 148 9.10 6.34 -20.88
C ILE A 148 10.19 5.27 -20.79
N THR A 149 10.08 4.34 -19.83
CA THR A 149 10.98 3.19 -19.72
C THR A 149 10.64 2.09 -20.71
N ASP A 150 9.38 2.05 -21.16
CA ASP A 150 8.77 0.94 -21.91
C ASP A 150 9.06 -0.43 -21.27
N ARG A 151 9.02 -0.48 -19.95
CA ARG A 151 9.22 -1.69 -19.15
C ARG A 151 8.13 -1.82 -18.11
N PRO A 152 7.56 -3.01 -17.89
CA PRO A 152 6.74 -3.25 -16.71
C PRO A 152 7.62 -3.13 -15.46
N LEU A 153 7.17 -2.40 -14.43
CA LEU A 153 7.93 -2.22 -13.21
C LEU A 153 7.43 -3.13 -12.09
N ALA A 154 8.27 -4.03 -11.60
CA ALA A 154 8.03 -4.74 -10.36
C ALA A 154 8.13 -3.76 -9.20
N ALA A 155 7.02 -3.51 -8.48
CA ALA A 155 7.04 -2.53 -7.40
C ALA A 155 6.20 -2.96 -6.19
N PRO A 156 6.82 -3.43 -5.09
CA PRO A 156 6.19 -3.43 -3.76
C PRO A 156 6.17 -2.01 -3.18
N SER A 157 5.52 -1.80 -2.03
CA SER A 157 5.61 -0.56 -1.27
C SER A 157 7.07 -0.21 -0.92
N ALA A 158 7.44 1.08 -0.92
CA ALA A 158 8.83 1.54 -0.79
C ALA A 158 9.28 1.72 0.68
N ASN A 159 8.94 0.77 1.58
CA ASN A 159 9.32 0.74 3.00
C ASN A 159 10.30 -0.38 3.31
N THR A 160 11.01 -0.30 4.42
CA THR A 160 11.64 -1.45 5.06
C THR A 160 10.58 -2.51 5.39
N SER A 161 10.87 -3.79 5.12
CA SER A 161 9.88 -4.87 5.28
C SER A 161 9.35 -4.93 6.72
N GLY A 162 8.03 -5.02 6.86
CA GLY A 162 7.35 -5.04 8.17
C GLY A 162 6.74 -3.70 8.58
N LEU A 163 7.37 -2.57 8.26
CA LEU A 163 6.89 -1.23 8.61
C LEU A 163 5.63 -0.80 7.83
N PRO A 164 4.89 0.21 8.30
CA PRO A 164 3.75 0.78 7.57
C PRO A 164 4.15 1.28 6.19
N SER A 165 3.28 1.10 5.18
CA SER A 165 3.59 1.53 3.82
C SER A 165 3.76 3.05 3.71
N PRO A 166 4.72 3.55 2.89
CA PRO A 166 4.98 4.97 2.77
C PRO A 166 3.91 5.66 1.91
N THR A 167 3.33 6.73 2.43
CA THR A 167 2.34 7.57 1.73
C THR A 167 2.88 8.93 1.33
N ARG A 168 4.16 9.21 1.65
CA ARG A 168 4.90 10.42 1.30
C ARG A 168 6.35 10.08 0.95
N ALA A 169 7.03 10.95 0.21
CA ALA A 169 8.41 10.75 -0.19
C ALA A 169 9.38 10.71 1.00
N GLU A 170 9.10 11.50 2.05
CA GLU A 170 9.88 11.53 3.28
C GLU A 170 9.88 10.18 3.99
N HIS A 171 8.75 9.46 4.00
CA HIS A 171 8.68 8.11 4.56
C HIS A 171 9.59 7.13 3.83
N VAL A 172 9.72 7.30 2.50
CA VAL A 172 10.65 6.48 1.69
C VAL A 172 12.10 6.83 2.02
N LEU A 173 12.39 8.13 2.19
CA LEU A 173 13.72 8.59 2.55
C LEU A 173 14.16 8.05 3.91
N ASP A 174 13.25 8.08 4.91
CA ASP A 174 13.50 7.51 6.24
C ASP A 174 13.91 6.03 6.17
N ASP A 175 13.19 5.23 5.38
CA ASP A 175 13.37 3.78 5.31
C ASP A 175 14.53 3.34 4.41
N LEU A 176 14.76 4.05 3.30
CA LEU A 176 15.60 3.59 2.20
C LEU A 176 16.78 4.52 1.84
N LYS A 177 17.04 5.56 2.63
CA LYS A 177 18.24 6.41 2.47
C LYS A 177 19.50 5.54 2.51
N GLY A 178 20.41 5.77 1.56
CA GLY A 178 21.64 4.98 1.40
C GLY A 178 21.46 3.63 0.70
N LYS A 179 20.20 3.12 0.56
CA LYS A 179 19.90 1.81 -0.03
C LYS A 179 19.45 1.88 -1.49
N ILE A 180 18.98 3.06 -1.96
CA ILE A 180 18.48 3.29 -3.32
C ILE A 180 19.02 4.62 -3.87
N PRO A 181 19.20 4.75 -5.20
CA PRO A 181 19.77 5.97 -5.78
C PRO A 181 18.79 7.14 -5.89
N LEU A 182 17.48 6.88 -6.14
CA LEU A 182 16.52 7.92 -6.48
C LEU A 182 15.13 7.69 -5.90
N ILE A 183 14.56 8.79 -5.41
CA ILE A 183 13.15 8.92 -5.02
C ILE A 183 12.54 10.04 -5.86
N LEU A 184 11.45 9.77 -6.57
CA LEU A 184 10.61 10.78 -7.19
C LEU A 184 9.54 11.20 -6.18
N GLY A 185 9.54 12.46 -5.76
CA GLY A 185 8.52 13.04 -4.91
C GLY A 185 7.30 13.43 -5.73
N GLY A 186 6.10 13.09 -5.27
CA GLY A 186 4.83 13.40 -5.94
C GLY A 186 3.72 13.78 -4.95
N GLY A 187 4.11 14.19 -3.74
CA GLY A 187 3.19 14.54 -2.67
C GLY A 187 2.59 13.33 -1.96
N ALA A 188 1.51 13.55 -1.22
CA ALA A 188 0.82 12.52 -0.47
C ALA A 188 -0.05 11.62 -1.39
N CYS A 189 -0.05 10.32 -1.14
CA CYS A 189 -0.92 9.38 -1.84
C CYS A 189 -2.39 9.61 -1.50
N LYS A 190 -3.29 9.53 -2.49
CA LYS A 190 -4.71 9.85 -2.31
C LYS A 190 -5.51 8.75 -1.60
N VAL A 191 -5.15 7.48 -1.78
CA VAL A 191 -5.89 6.33 -1.22
C VAL A 191 -5.37 5.95 0.17
N GLY A 192 -4.05 5.92 0.36
CA GLY A 192 -3.39 5.67 1.65
C GLY A 192 -3.28 4.20 2.06
N VAL A 193 -3.93 3.28 1.35
CA VAL A 193 -3.79 1.82 1.49
C VAL A 193 -3.49 1.21 0.14
N GLU A 194 -2.90 0.02 0.10
CA GLU A 194 -2.49 -0.64 -1.15
C GLU A 194 -3.70 -1.05 -2.01
N SER A 195 -3.41 -1.44 -3.25
CA SER A 195 -4.40 -1.94 -4.22
C SER A 195 -5.15 -3.18 -3.71
N THR A 196 -6.40 -3.31 -4.10
CA THR A 196 -7.15 -4.57 -4.01
C THR A 196 -6.52 -5.58 -4.95
N ILE A 197 -6.31 -6.81 -4.46
CA ILE A 197 -5.77 -7.90 -5.29
C ILE A 197 -6.86 -8.94 -5.47
N ILE A 198 -7.18 -9.22 -6.73
CA ILE A 198 -8.17 -10.23 -7.10
C ILE A 198 -7.54 -11.34 -7.92
N LYS A 199 -8.09 -12.55 -7.79
CA LYS A 199 -7.93 -13.67 -8.73
C LYS A 199 -9.28 -13.96 -9.33
N VAL A 200 -9.35 -14.01 -10.67
CA VAL A 200 -10.59 -14.31 -11.39
C VAL A 200 -10.60 -15.80 -11.71
N GLU A 201 -11.68 -16.47 -11.37
CA GLU A 201 -12.01 -17.85 -11.71
C GLU A 201 -13.34 -17.87 -12.48
N LYS A 202 -13.67 -18.99 -13.13
CA LYS A 202 -14.81 -19.08 -14.04
C LYS A 202 -16.12 -18.51 -13.46
N GLU A 203 -16.44 -18.83 -12.20
CA GLU A 203 -17.73 -18.46 -11.58
C GLU A 203 -17.60 -17.45 -10.42
N LYS A 204 -16.37 -17.11 -10.03
CA LYS A 204 -16.13 -16.26 -8.87
C LYS A 204 -14.88 -15.41 -9.01
N ILE A 205 -14.90 -14.30 -8.32
CA ILE A 205 -13.73 -13.46 -8.08
C ILE A 205 -13.32 -13.61 -6.63
N ILE A 206 -12.06 -13.96 -6.40
CA ILE A 206 -11.49 -14.14 -5.07
C ILE A 206 -10.70 -12.90 -4.70
N ILE A 207 -11.12 -12.16 -3.69
CA ILE A 207 -10.32 -11.08 -3.12
C ILE A 207 -9.23 -11.72 -2.26
N LEU A 208 -7.99 -11.63 -2.75
CA LEU A 208 -6.78 -12.11 -2.05
C LEU A 208 -6.29 -11.11 -1.01
N ARG A 209 -6.47 -9.82 -1.28
CA ARG A 209 -6.14 -8.72 -0.38
C ARG A 209 -7.13 -7.57 -0.58
N PRO A 210 -7.91 -7.17 0.43
CA PRO A 210 -8.73 -5.98 0.35
C PRO A 210 -7.83 -4.73 0.25
N GLY A 211 -8.27 -3.72 -0.50
CA GLY A 211 -7.49 -2.51 -0.81
C GLY A 211 -8.37 -1.35 -1.26
N GLY A 212 -7.84 -0.53 -2.19
CA GLY A 212 -8.50 0.70 -2.64
C GLY A 212 -9.83 0.51 -3.36
N ILE A 213 -10.09 -0.67 -3.95
CA ILE A 213 -11.40 -1.05 -4.51
C ILE A 213 -12.09 -1.98 -3.54
N SER A 214 -13.31 -1.66 -3.15
CA SER A 214 -14.12 -2.44 -2.23
C SER A 214 -14.79 -3.64 -2.90
N ARG A 215 -15.25 -4.59 -2.07
CA ARG A 215 -16.05 -5.73 -2.52
C ARG A 215 -17.34 -5.28 -3.19
N GLU A 216 -17.98 -4.27 -2.63
CA GLU A 216 -19.24 -3.71 -3.10
C GLU A 216 -19.07 -3.04 -4.48
N GLU A 217 -17.94 -2.37 -4.73
CA GLU A 217 -17.62 -1.79 -6.05
C GLU A 217 -17.40 -2.87 -7.10
N LEU A 218 -16.67 -3.94 -6.77
CA LEU A 218 -16.47 -5.08 -7.65
C LEU A 218 -17.81 -5.77 -8.00
N ALA A 219 -18.69 -5.96 -7.00
CA ALA A 219 -19.98 -6.62 -7.18
C ALA A 219 -20.98 -5.82 -8.05
N LYS A 220 -20.77 -4.51 -8.24
CA LYS A 220 -21.58 -3.69 -9.14
C LYS A 220 -21.19 -3.86 -10.61
N ILE A 221 -19.98 -4.33 -10.90
CA ILE A 221 -19.42 -4.41 -12.24
C ILE A 221 -19.42 -5.85 -12.77
N SER A 222 -19.12 -6.82 -11.91
CA SER A 222 -19.03 -8.23 -12.27
C SER A 222 -20.29 -8.99 -11.92
N GLU A 223 -20.70 -9.87 -12.82
CA GLU A 223 -21.78 -10.84 -12.60
C GLU A 223 -21.33 -12.06 -11.74
N ARG A 224 -20.00 -12.22 -11.57
CA ARG A 224 -19.43 -13.30 -10.79
C ARG A 224 -19.60 -13.09 -9.28
N LYS A 225 -19.71 -14.18 -8.55
CA LYS A 225 -19.75 -14.15 -7.09
C LYS A 225 -18.43 -13.62 -6.51
N ILE A 226 -18.47 -12.54 -5.74
CA ILE A 226 -17.30 -12.00 -5.07
C ILE A 226 -17.12 -12.69 -3.71
N VAL A 227 -15.99 -13.36 -3.52
CA VAL A 227 -15.65 -14.09 -2.30
C VAL A 227 -14.32 -13.62 -1.72
N ARG A 228 -14.13 -13.75 -0.41
CA ARG A 228 -12.82 -13.57 0.23
C ARG A 228 -12.07 -14.90 0.25
N LYS A 229 -10.75 -14.83 0.13
CA LYS A 229 -9.92 -16.01 0.38
C LYS A 229 -10.06 -16.40 1.86
N ASN A 230 -10.48 -17.65 2.12
CA ASN A 230 -10.40 -18.23 3.46
C ASN A 230 -8.92 -18.42 3.84
N ASN A 231 -8.55 -18.02 5.05
CA ASN A 231 -7.20 -18.19 5.59
C ASN A 231 -6.93 -19.67 5.91
N SER A 232 -6.66 -20.49 4.91
CA SER A 232 -6.06 -21.80 5.11
C SER A 232 -4.54 -21.64 5.33
N LYS A 233 -4.04 -22.17 6.45
CA LYS A 233 -2.64 -21.96 6.92
C LYS A 233 -1.53 -22.51 6.01
N ASN A 234 -1.82 -23.26 4.95
CA ASN A 234 -0.82 -24.11 4.25
C ASN A 234 -0.54 -23.76 2.77
N ASN A 235 -0.99 -22.65 2.21
CA ASN A 235 -0.75 -22.34 0.80
C ASN A 235 0.35 -21.29 0.59
N LYS A 236 1.23 -21.51 -0.42
CA LYS A 236 2.17 -20.51 -0.91
C LYS A 236 1.44 -19.17 -1.15
N PRO A 237 2.02 -18.03 -0.77
CA PRO A 237 1.37 -16.74 -0.96
C PRO A 237 1.25 -16.43 -2.45
N LEU A 238 0.02 -16.28 -2.94
CA LEU A 238 -0.27 -15.90 -4.34
C LEU A 238 -0.11 -14.39 -4.57
N ALA A 239 -0.02 -13.61 -3.51
CA ALA A 239 0.02 -12.15 -3.58
C ALA A 239 0.80 -11.55 -2.40
N PRO A 240 1.31 -10.29 -2.56
CA PRO A 240 2.01 -9.59 -1.49
C PRO A 240 1.15 -9.38 -0.23
N GLY A 241 1.76 -9.49 0.95
CA GLY A 241 1.10 -9.19 2.23
C GLY A 241 0.26 -10.33 2.83
N MET A 242 0.40 -11.57 2.33
CA MET A 242 -0.38 -12.71 2.83
C MET A 242 0.29 -13.51 3.95
N LYS A 243 1.63 -13.55 4.02
CA LYS A 243 2.35 -14.51 4.85
C LYS A 243 3.01 -13.92 6.11
N TYR A 244 3.54 -12.72 6.03
CA TYR A 244 4.39 -12.15 7.07
C TYR A 244 3.68 -11.09 7.91
N LYS A 245 4.21 -10.80 9.11
CA LYS A 245 3.80 -9.63 9.89
C LYS A 245 4.10 -8.37 9.06
N HIS A 246 3.10 -7.55 8.85
CA HIS A 246 3.17 -6.35 8.01
C HIS A 246 2.50 -5.18 8.71
N TYR A 247 2.90 -3.96 8.32
CA TYR A 247 2.26 -2.70 8.72
C TYR A 247 2.44 -2.34 10.18
N SER A 248 3.37 -3.02 10.87
CA SER A 248 3.63 -2.78 12.30
C SER A 248 4.72 -1.74 12.44
N PRO A 249 4.47 -0.59 13.06
CA PRO A 249 5.54 0.28 13.56
C PRO A 249 6.37 -0.45 14.63
N GLU A 250 7.50 0.11 15.02
CA GLU A 250 8.31 -0.39 16.15
C GLU A 250 7.55 -0.22 17.46
N THR A 251 6.86 0.92 17.61
CA THR A 251 5.94 1.18 18.71
C THR A 251 4.77 0.19 18.71
N LYS A 252 4.47 -0.40 19.87
CA LYS A 252 3.38 -1.39 19.99
C LYS A 252 2.03 -0.79 19.61
N VAL A 253 1.30 -1.48 18.74
CA VAL A 253 -0.06 -1.10 18.35
C VAL A 253 -1.06 -2.03 19.01
N PHE A 254 -2.06 -1.45 19.69
CA PHE A 254 -3.21 -2.15 20.27
C PHE A 254 -4.48 -1.76 19.53
N LEU A 255 -5.37 -2.70 19.34
CA LEU A 255 -6.65 -2.48 18.68
C LEU A 255 -7.77 -2.35 19.74
N TYR A 256 -8.33 -1.14 19.86
CA TYR A 256 -9.51 -0.91 20.70
C TYR A 256 -10.77 -1.40 19.97
N THR A 257 -11.51 -2.32 20.61
CA THR A 257 -12.68 -2.99 20.00
C THR A 257 -14.03 -2.45 20.50
N GLY A 258 -14.02 -1.32 21.23
CA GLY A 258 -15.24 -0.67 21.74
C GLY A 258 -15.63 -1.03 23.17
N LYS A 259 -14.84 -1.85 23.86
CA LYS A 259 -15.10 -2.23 25.28
C LYS A 259 -14.54 -1.16 26.20
N LYS A 260 -15.38 -0.19 26.58
CA LYS A 260 -14.98 1.01 27.35
C LYS A 260 -14.33 0.66 28.69
N GLU A 261 -14.87 -0.31 29.42
CA GLU A 261 -14.35 -0.74 30.71
C GLU A 261 -12.93 -1.32 30.59
N LYS A 262 -12.65 -2.03 29.48
CA LYS A 262 -11.31 -2.54 29.18
C LYS A 262 -10.34 -1.40 28.91
N LEU A 263 -10.73 -0.44 28.08
CA LEU A 263 -9.91 0.75 27.79
C LEU A 263 -9.63 1.54 29.08
N HIS A 264 -10.67 1.85 29.85
CA HIS A 264 -10.54 2.59 31.12
C HIS A 264 -9.57 1.90 32.08
N ARG A 265 -9.75 0.61 32.33
CA ARG A 265 -8.85 -0.19 33.19
C ARG A 265 -7.41 -0.18 32.65
N TYR A 266 -7.26 -0.31 31.33
CA TYR A 266 -5.93 -0.31 30.72
C TYR A 266 -5.25 1.05 30.92
N LEU A 267 -5.92 2.16 30.65
CA LEU A 267 -5.39 3.50 30.82
C LEU A 267 -5.04 3.81 32.27
N LYS A 268 -5.90 3.42 33.22
CA LYS A 268 -5.65 3.56 34.66
C LYS A 268 -4.39 2.80 35.11
N ASN A 269 -4.22 1.56 34.62
CA ASN A 269 -3.04 0.73 34.98
C ASN A 269 -1.74 1.18 34.28
N ASN A 270 -1.82 2.14 33.34
CA ASN A 270 -0.67 2.63 32.57
C ASN A 270 -0.59 4.16 32.57
N GLU A 271 -1.02 4.83 33.63
CA GLU A 271 -1.06 6.29 33.74
C GLU A 271 0.31 6.97 33.55
N ASN A 272 1.39 6.27 33.89
CA ASN A 272 2.77 6.76 33.75
C ASN A 272 3.35 6.57 32.34
N LYS A 273 2.68 5.84 31.44
CA LYS A 273 3.15 5.59 30.08
C LYS A 273 2.69 6.67 29.12
N LYS A 274 3.54 6.99 28.15
CA LYS A 274 3.18 7.85 27.03
C LYS A 274 2.35 7.05 26.02
N LEU A 275 1.07 7.38 25.90
CA LEU A 275 0.09 6.67 25.07
C LEU A 275 -0.46 7.57 23.97
N ALA A 276 -0.64 7.02 22.78
CA ALA A 276 -1.39 7.68 21.71
C ALA A 276 -2.72 6.96 21.46
N LEU A 277 -3.83 7.66 21.56
CA LEU A 277 -5.17 7.18 21.23
C LEU A 277 -5.56 7.71 19.86
N VAL A 278 -5.64 6.81 18.86
CA VAL A 278 -6.03 7.13 17.48
C VAL A 278 -7.48 6.72 17.30
N PHE A 279 -8.39 7.67 17.52
CA PHE A 279 -9.82 7.41 17.58
C PHE A 279 -10.57 8.21 16.52
N THR A 280 -11.79 7.77 16.22
CA THR A 280 -12.69 8.52 15.33
C THR A 280 -13.26 9.73 16.02
N SER A 281 -13.67 10.73 15.24
CA SER A 281 -14.25 11.99 15.75
C SER A 281 -15.41 11.70 16.69
N GLU A 282 -16.29 10.74 16.35
CA GLU A 282 -17.46 10.38 17.17
C GLU A 282 -17.06 9.82 18.55
N THR A 283 -16.03 8.99 18.58
CA THR A 283 -15.54 8.44 19.86
C THR A 283 -14.84 9.48 20.71
N ILE A 284 -14.08 10.37 20.07
CA ILE A 284 -13.44 11.50 20.78
C ILE A 284 -14.48 12.42 21.41
N ASP A 285 -15.56 12.76 20.69
CA ASP A 285 -16.64 13.61 21.20
C ASP A 285 -17.39 12.93 22.36
N GLU A 286 -17.58 11.62 22.28
CA GLU A 286 -18.19 10.86 23.39
C GLU A 286 -17.30 10.90 24.65
N LEU A 287 -15.99 10.69 24.51
CA LEU A 287 -15.04 10.74 25.62
C LEU A 287 -14.95 12.12 26.27
N LYS A 288 -14.96 13.19 25.46
CA LYS A 288 -14.99 14.56 25.94
C LYS A 288 -16.21 14.89 26.77
N LYS A 289 -17.41 14.48 26.32
CA LYS A 289 -18.68 14.70 27.05
C LYS A 289 -18.68 14.05 28.44
N ARG A 290 -17.92 12.98 28.63
CA ARG A 290 -17.83 12.25 29.90
C ARG A 290 -16.67 12.71 30.78
N ASN A 291 -15.90 13.74 30.39
CA ASN A 291 -14.65 14.15 31.05
C ASN A 291 -13.65 12.99 31.26
N GLU A 292 -13.73 11.95 30.43
CA GLU A 292 -12.83 10.81 30.51
C GLU A 292 -11.48 11.16 29.85
N PHE A 293 -10.36 10.91 30.54
CA PHE A 293 -8.96 10.95 30.06
C PHE A 293 -8.37 12.31 29.63
N VAL A 294 -9.16 13.40 29.61
CA VAL A 294 -8.72 14.71 29.10
C VAL A 294 -7.62 15.35 29.96
N LYS A 295 -7.44 14.89 31.20
CA LYS A 295 -6.48 15.48 32.17
C LYS A 295 -5.12 14.77 32.24
N ASN A 296 -4.95 13.60 31.63
CA ASN A 296 -3.67 12.90 31.70
C ASN A 296 -2.72 13.42 30.61
N LYS A 297 -1.66 14.13 31.02
CA LYS A 297 -0.64 14.73 30.13
C LYS A 297 0.16 13.68 29.32
N ASN A 298 0.14 12.43 29.74
CA ASN A 298 0.81 11.31 29.04
C ASN A 298 -0.04 10.70 27.92
N ILE A 299 -1.28 11.16 27.73
CA ILE A 299 -2.19 10.66 26.70
C ILE A 299 -2.32 11.69 25.58
N LYS A 300 -1.87 11.33 24.39
CA LYS A 300 -2.07 12.09 23.15
C LYS A 300 -3.29 11.54 22.41
N ILE A 301 -4.29 12.36 22.15
CA ILE A 301 -5.48 11.98 21.37
C ILE A 301 -5.32 12.49 19.94
N ILE A 302 -5.49 11.58 18.96
CA ILE A 302 -5.40 11.84 17.52
C ILE A 302 -6.74 11.52 16.87
N ASP A 303 -7.33 12.51 16.21
CA ASP A 303 -8.53 12.34 15.38
C ASP A 303 -8.15 11.78 14.02
N ILE A 304 -8.51 10.51 13.76
CA ILE A 304 -8.29 9.87 12.46
C ILE A 304 -9.37 10.24 11.44
N GLY A 305 -10.50 10.78 11.88
CA GLY A 305 -11.66 11.15 11.05
C GLY A 305 -12.95 10.45 11.45
N SER A 306 -14.03 10.71 10.69
CA SER A 306 -15.36 10.18 10.97
C SER A 306 -15.56 8.74 10.48
N LYS A 307 -16.34 7.94 11.22
CA LYS A 307 -16.82 6.59 10.80
C LYS A 307 -17.67 6.61 9.55
N THR A 308 -18.16 7.79 9.14
CA THR A 308 -18.91 7.99 7.89
C THR A 308 -18.01 8.25 6.70
N ASP A 309 -16.76 8.71 6.92
CA ASP A 309 -15.75 8.95 5.88
C ASP A 309 -14.54 8.01 6.02
N LEU A 310 -14.77 6.75 5.68
CA LEU A 310 -13.74 5.71 5.73
C LEU A 310 -12.59 5.95 4.73
N LYS A 311 -12.81 6.74 3.66
CA LYS A 311 -11.77 7.09 2.69
C LYS A 311 -10.74 8.02 3.33
N SER A 312 -11.18 9.03 4.08
CA SER A 312 -10.29 9.91 4.84
C SER A 312 -9.48 9.13 5.89
N ILE A 313 -10.10 8.20 6.59
CA ILE A 313 -9.41 7.33 7.55
C ILE A 313 -8.33 6.50 6.86
N ALA A 314 -8.66 5.86 5.73
CA ALA A 314 -7.70 5.06 4.96
C ALA A 314 -6.49 5.89 4.50
N ASN A 315 -6.73 7.12 4.05
CA ASN A 315 -5.68 8.04 3.61
C ASN A 315 -4.71 8.41 4.74
N LYS A 316 -5.21 8.60 5.96
CA LYS A 316 -4.42 9.05 7.11
C LYS A 316 -3.71 7.92 7.88
N LEU A 317 -4.20 6.67 7.80
CA LEU A 317 -3.77 5.59 8.69
C LEU A 317 -2.26 5.42 8.76
N PHE A 318 -1.61 5.17 7.62
CA PHE A 318 -0.17 4.90 7.61
C PHE A 318 0.66 6.14 7.95
N TYR A 319 0.20 7.32 7.57
CA TYR A 319 0.83 8.58 7.97
C TYR A 319 0.84 8.72 9.50
N ILE A 320 -0.33 8.56 10.14
CA ILE A 320 -0.45 8.68 11.60
C ILE A 320 0.41 7.63 12.31
N LEU A 321 0.37 6.36 11.88
CA LEU A 321 1.18 5.32 12.49
C LEU A 321 2.68 5.63 12.41
N ARG A 322 3.17 6.17 11.28
CA ARG A 322 4.58 6.56 11.11
C ARG A 322 4.98 7.77 11.95
N GLU A 323 4.11 8.78 12.06
CA GLU A 323 4.39 9.95 12.89
C GLU A 323 4.42 9.60 14.38
N LEU A 324 3.52 8.70 14.80
CA LEU A 324 3.50 8.24 16.19
C LEU A 324 4.67 7.30 16.52
N ASP A 325 5.16 6.56 15.55
CA ASP A 325 6.35 5.69 15.70
C ASP A 325 7.63 6.48 15.90
N LYS A 326 7.71 7.70 15.34
CA LYS A 326 8.85 8.63 15.54
C LYS A 326 8.80 9.42 16.85
N SER A 327 7.66 9.39 17.52
CA SER A 327 7.45 10.14 18.75
C SER A 327 7.73 9.27 19.98
N GLU A 328 7.72 9.89 21.16
CA GLU A 328 8.03 9.23 22.42
C GLU A 328 6.91 8.30 22.96
N ASN A 329 5.92 7.96 22.12
CA ASN A 329 4.84 7.07 22.56
C ASN A 329 5.35 5.62 22.72
N GLU A 330 4.99 5.01 23.84
CA GLU A 330 5.31 3.62 24.12
C GLU A 330 4.27 2.67 23.50
N ILE A 331 3.01 3.14 23.37
CA ILE A 331 1.90 2.36 22.85
C ILE A 331 0.97 3.25 22.05
N ILE A 332 0.53 2.74 20.91
CA ILE A 332 -0.48 3.34 20.05
C ILE A 332 -1.75 2.50 20.16
N ILE A 333 -2.84 3.07 20.62
CA ILE A 333 -4.15 2.41 20.69
C ILE A 333 -5.02 2.95 19.55
N VAL A 334 -5.35 2.09 18.57
CA VAL A 334 -6.15 2.47 17.41
C VAL A 334 -7.55 1.89 17.53
N GLU A 335 -8.57 2.70 17.25
CA GLU A 335 -9.96 2.26 17.28
C GLU A 335 -10.31 1.36 16.10
N LYS A 336 -11.10 0.31 16.37
CA LYS A 336 -11.77 -0.48 15.33
C LYS A 336 -12.81 0.38 14.62
N ILE A 337 -12.78 0.35 13.27
CA ILE A 337 -13.73 1.07 12.43
C ILE A 337 -14.67 0.11 11.68
N PRO A 338 -15.77 0.58 11.05
CA PRO A 338 -16.66 -0.26 10.26
C PRO A 338 -15.93 -0.99 9.12
N GLU A 339 -16.16 -2.30 9.00
CA GLU A 339 -15.55 -3.18 7.99
C GLU A 339 -16.40 -3.23 6.70
N ARG A 340 -16.77 -2.07 6.17
CA ARG A 340 -17.51 -1.90 4.91
C ARG A 340 -16.70 -1.01 3.95
N GLY A 341 -16.89 -1.19 2.65
CA GLY A 341 -16.15 -0.42 1.66
C GLY A 341 -14.64 -0.51 1.90
N ILE A 342 -13.92 0.61 1.80
CA ILE A 342 -12.48 0.69 2.06
C ILE A 342 -12.10 0.41 3.53
N GLY A 343 -13.05 0.50 4.46
CA GLY A 343 -12.82 0.17 5.87
C GLY A 343 -12.38 -1.28 6.08
N GLU A 344 -12.78 -2.20 5.21
CA GLU A 344 -12.28 -3.58 5.19
C GLU A 344 -10.75 -3.63 5.00
N ALA A 345 -10.23 -2.80 4.09
CA ALA A 345 -8.79 -2.72 3.86
C ALA A 345 -8.06 -2.14 5.06
N VAL A 346 -8.59 -1.06 5.66
CA VAL A 346 -8.03 -0.45 6.88
C VAL A 346 -7.96 -1.47 8.01
N MET A 347 -9.07 -2.16 8.28
CA MET A 347 -9.11 -3.17 9.35
C MET A 347 -8.20 -4.36 9.08
N ASN A 348 -8.05 -4.80 7.83
CA ASN A 348 -7.07 -5.83 7.45
C ASN A 348 -5.63 -5.42 7.82
N ARG A 349 -5.27 -4.13 7.68
CA ARG A 349 -3.95 -3.60 8.07
C ARG A 349 -3.82 -3.51 9.58
N LEU A 350 -4.85 -3.02 10.26
CA LEU A 350 -4.85 -2.91 11.72
C LEU A 350 -4.78 -4.27 12.41
N TYR A 351 -5.51 -5.29 11.92
CA TYR A 351 -5.39 -6.66 12.47
C TYR A 351 -4.00 -7.27 12.32
N LYS A 352 -3.22 -6.85 11.30
CA LYS A 352 -1.84 -7.31 11.10
C LYS A 352 -0.82 -6.50 11.89
N ALA A 353 -1.11 -5.22 12.13
CA ALA A 353 -0.25 -4.32 12.89
C ALA A 353 -0.40 -4.53 14.40
N ALA A 354 -1.63 -4.80 14.86
CA ALA A 354 -1.92 -4.90 16.28
C ALA A 354 -1.30 -6.15 16.91
N SER A 355 -0.65 -5.94 18.05
CA SER A 355 -0.11 -7.02 18.91
C SER A 355 -1.17 -7.53 19.88
N GLU A 356 -2.11 -6.70 20.29
CA GLU A 356 -3.17 -7.01 21.28
C GLU A 356 -4.52 -6.37 20.91
N LYS A 357 -5.59 -6.86 21.55
CA LYS A 357 -6.96 -6.32 21.43
C LYS A 357 -7.47 -5.91 22.82
N LEU A 358 -7.89 -4.66 22.92
CA LEU A 358 -8.50 -4.04 24.09
C LEU A 358 -10.03 -4.04 24.00
#